data_5714552240c94fd2c8d72aae8ab49e0e
#
_entry.id   5714552240c94fd2c8d72aae8ab49e0e
#
_cell.length_a   1.000
_cell.length_b   1.000
_cell.length_c   1.000
_cell.angle_alpha   90.00
_cell.angle_beta   90.00
_cell.angle_gamma   90.00
#
_symmetry.space_group_name_H-M   'P 1'
#
loop_
_entity.id
_entity.type
_entity.pdbx_description
1 polymer ?
#
loop_
_entity_poly.entity_id
_entity_poly.type
_entity_poly.pdbx_seq_one_letter_code
_entity_poly.pdbx_strand_id
1 'polypeptide(L)'
;MKATELLEEIKENLKDYPIEYLRNKVTDDRYKDPLTKKLAKYNSETWDEIFTLNITEDYDIKDGVIENLKNDINFYFDTYAGGDEETREFTKYISLYLALMAKRPLHPFGDNPTKDQVFLENGEYKCKSRIMGIRDENSLCRYCVCKNAGYSFGF
;
A
#
# COMPACT_ATOMS: atom_id res chain seq x y z
N MET A 1 9.58 15.65 -7.98
CA MET A 1 8.76 16.24 -6.88
C MET A 1 9.45 16.02 -5.55
N LYS A 2 9.46 17.02 -4.71
CA LYS A 2 10.01 16.87 -3.36
C LYS A 2 9.08 16.02 -2.49
N ALA A 3 9.67 15.25 -1.58
CA ALA A 3 8.89 14.41 -0.69
C ALA A 3 7.90 15.22 0.16
N THR A 4 8.29 16.41 0.61
CA THR A 4 7.39 17.31 1.34
C THR A 4 6.19 17.73 0.51
N GLU A 5 6.39 18.00 -0.77
CA GLU A 5 5.31 18.36 -1.70
C GLU A 5 4.37 17.17 -1.93
N LEU A 6 4.93 15.98 -2.12
CA LEU A 6 4.13 14.77 -2.28
C LEU A 6 3.32 14.47 -1.01
N LEU A 7 3.93 14.64 0.16
CA LEU A 7 3.23 14.44 1.43
C LEU A 7 2.03 15.37 1.56
N GLU A 8 2.21 16.64 1.18
CA GLU A 8 1.10 17.61 1.22
C GLU A 8 -0.02 17.22 0.25
N GLU A 9 0.34 16.76 -0.95
CA GLU A 9 -0.66 16.27 -1.91
C GLU A 9 -1.41 15.05 -1.35
N ILE A 10 -0.70 14.12 -0.74
CA ILE A 10 -1.28 12.93 -0.12
C ILE A 10 -2.26 13.34 0.99
N LYS A 11 -1.85 14.23 1.89
CA LYS A 11 -2.71 14.72 2.98
C LYS A 11 -3.96 15.41 2.45
N GLU A 12 -3.81 16.26 1.44
CA GLU A 12 -4.94 16.99 0.86
C GLU A 12 -6.00 16.03 0.31
N ASN A 13 -5.57 14.93 -0.28
CA ASN A 13 -6.48 13.96 -0.88
C ASN A 13 -7.00 12.91 0.11
N LEU A 14 -6.42 12.80 1.29
CA LEU A 14 -6.86 11.84 2.31
C LEU A 14 -7.62 12.46 3.47
N LYS A 15 -7.54 13.76 3.66
CA LYS A 15 -8.09 14.43 4.86
C LYS A 15 -9.60 14.23 5.04
N ASP A 16 -10.33 14.13 3.95
CA ASP A 16 -11.79 14.00 4.00
C ASP A 16 -12.28 12.55 3.91
N TYR A 17 -11.36 11.60 3.82
CA TYR A 17 -11.74 10.19 3.81
C TYR A 17 -12.32 9.79 5.16
N PRO A 18 -13.46 9.05 5.18
CA PRO A 18 -14.09 8.66 6.44
C PRO A 18 -13.30 7.53 7.13
N ILE A 19 -12.17 7.86 7.73
CA ILE A 19 -11.25 6.89 8.32
C ILE A 19 -11.88 6.04 9.41
N GLU A 20 -12.90 6.56 10.09
CA GLU A 20 -13.60 5.80 11.13
C GLU A 20 -14.28 4.55 10.55
N TYR A 21 -14.65 4.57 9.28
CA TYR A 21 -15.18 3.39 8.60
C TYR A 21 -14.17 2.24 8.62
N LEU A 22 -12.88 2.54 8.35
CA LEU A 22 -11.83 1.52 8.42
C LEU A 22 -11.54 1.10 9.87
N ARG A 23 -11.49 2.06 10.78
CA ARG A 23 -11.25 1.75 12.21
C ARG A 23 -12.32 0.83 12.75
N ASN A 24 -13.57 1.06 12.37
CA ASN A 24 -14.69 0.24 12.80
C ASN A 24 -14.62 -1.18 12.24
N LYS A 25 -14.11 -1.35 11.02
CA LYS A 25 -13.92 -2.69 10.44
C LYS A 25 -13.01 -3.59 11.28
N VAL A 26 -12.03 -3.02 11.96
CA VAL A 26 -11.08 -3.79 12.77
C VAL A 26 -11.79 -4.53 13.91
N THR A 27 -12.84 -3.94 14.49
CA THR A 27 -13.54 -4.48 15.65
C THR A 27 -14.95 -4.95 15.35
N ASP A 28 -15.43 -4.78 14.12
CA ASP A 28 -16.80 -5.12 13.75
C ASP A 28 -16.92 -6.62 13.45
N ASP A 29 -17.70 -7.32 14.25
CA ASP A 29 -17.90 -8.77 14.15
C ASP A 29 -18.62 -9.21 12.88
N ARG A 30 -19.22 -8.29 12.11
CA ARG A 30 -19.81 -8.58 10.82
C ARG A 30 -18.75 -8.96 9.79
N TYR A 31 -17.52 -8.44 9.93
CA TYR A 31 -16.42 -8.75 9.07
C TYR A 31 -15.66 -9.94 9.64
N LYS A 32 -15.92 -11.12 9.12
CA LYS A 32 -15.34 -12.37 9.63
C LYS A 32 -14.04 -12.76 8.96
N ASP A 33 -13.75 -12.16 7.79
CA ASP A 33 -12.52 -12.43 7.08
C ASP A 33 -11.33 -11.78 7.79
N PRO A 34 -10.37 -12.57 8.30
CA PRO A 34 -9.19 -12.00 8.97
C PRO A 34 -8.38 -11.09 8.07
N LEU A 35 -8.34 -11.34 6.75
CA LEU A 35 -7.59 -10.51 5.81
C LEU A 35 -8.20 -9.12 5.69
N THR A 36 -9.53 -9.03 5.67
CA THR A 36 -10.24 -7.75 5.61
C THR A 36 -9.91 -6.89 6.83
N LYS A 37 -9.92 -7.49 8.02
CA LYS A 37 -9.59 -6.80 9.27
C LYS A 37 -8.14 -6.34 9.31
N LYS A 38 -7.21 -7.20 8.89
CA LYS A 38 -5.79 -6.88 8.84
C LYS A 38 -5.50 -5.74 7.88
N LEU A 39 -6.11 -5.76 6.71
CA LEU A 39 -5.95 -4.70 5.73
C LEU A 39 -6.51 -3.37 6.24
N ALA A 40 -7.69 -3.39 6.84
CA ALA A 40 -8.29 -2.20 7.43
C ALA A 40 -7.41 -1.61 8.53
N LYS A 41 -6.83 -2.45 9.39
CA LYS A 41 -5.91 -2.03 10.44
C LYS A 41 -4.66 -1.40 9.84
N TYR A 42 -4.04 -2.07 8.88
CA TYR A 42 -2.82 -1.61 8.23
C TYR A 42 -3.03 -0.25 7.56
N ASN A 43 -4.10 -0.10 6.81
CA ASN A 43 -4.40 1.14 6.09
C ASN A 43 -4.78 2.29 7.04
N SER A 44 -5.52 2.00 8.12
CA SER A 44 -5.86 3.04 9.09
C SER A 44 -4.64 3.52 9.88
N GLU A 45 -3.74 2.62 10.25
CA GLU A 45 -2.48 2.97 10.90
C GLU A 45 -1.58 3.77 9.96
N THR A 46 -1.58 3.43 8.67
CA THR A 46 -0.84 4.18 7.65
C THR A 46 -1.39 5.60 7.51
N TRP A 47 -2.71 5.74 7.50
CA TRP A 47 -3.35 7.06 7.48
C TRP A 47 -2.93 7.91 8.68
N ASP A 48 -2.95 7.34 9.88
CA ASP A 48 -2.51 8.04 11.08
C ASP A 48 -1.04 8.47 10.97
N GLU A 49 -0.18 7.60 10.46
CA GLU A 49 1.24 7.91 10.26
C GLU A 49 1.43 9.07 9.29
N ILE A 50 0.70 9.08 8.17
CA ILE A 50 0.77 10.16 7.18
C ILE A 50 0.50 11.52 7.84
N PHE A 51 -0.52 11.60 8.67
CA PHE A 51 -0.93 12.85 9.29
C PHE A 51 -0.07 13.28 10.48
N THR A 52 0.79 12.40 10.96
CA THR A 52 1.74 12.71 12.05
C THR A 52 3.18 12.81 11.59
N LEU A 53 3.47 12.40 10.35
CA LEU A 53 4.83 12.41 9.82
C LEU A 53 5.36 13.83 9.67
N ASN A 54 6.59 14.04 10.15
CA ASN A 54 7.32 15.28 9.97
C ASN A 54 8.63 14.96 9.23
N ILE A 55 8.77 15.50 8.01
CA ILE A 55 9.97 15.29 7.19
C ILE A 55 10.98 16.37 7.59
N THR A 56 12.11 15.95 8.19
CA THR A 56 13.17 16.87 8.62
C THR A 56 14.19 17.12 7.52
N GLU A 57 14.44 16.14 6.66
CA GLU A 57 15.33 16.27 5.50
C GLU A 57 14.56 15.89 4.25
N ASP A 58 14.38 16.86 3.35
CA ASP A 58 13.62 16.64 2.13
C ASP A 58 14.45 15.85 1.12
N TYR A 59 13.77 15.20 0.18
CA TYR A 59 14.41 14.43 -0.88
C TYR A 59 13.52 14.42 -2.12
N ASP A 60 14.13 14.07 -3.25
CA ASP A 60 13.42 14.03 -4.52
C ASP A 60 12.83 12.64 -4.79
N ILE A 61 11.60 12.64 -5.33
CA ILE A 61 10.93 11.45 -5.83
C ILE A 61 10.65 11.70 -7.30
N LYS A 62 10.99 10.74 -8.16
CA LYS A 62 10.84 10.91 -9.60
C LYS A 62 9.37 11.09 -10.00
N ASP A 63 9.09 12.18 -10.71
CA ASP A 63 7.74 12.51 -11.17
C ASP A 63 7.14 11.40 -12.03
N GLY A 64 7.95 10.79 -12.90
CA GLY A 64 7.49 9.70 -13.74
C GLY A 64 6.99 8.49 -12.95
N VAL A 65 7.65 8.15 -11.85
CA VAL A 65 7.23 7.03 -10.99
C VAL A 65 5.91 7.37 -10.32
N ILE A 66 5.75 8.59 -9.83
CA ILE A 66 4.51 9.06 -9.19
C ILE A 66 3.35 8.95 -10.18
N GLU A 67 3.53 9.50 -11.39
CA GLU A 67 2.48 9.52 -12.40
C GLU A 67 2.14 8.11 -12.89
N ASN A 68 3.13 7.26 -13.08
CA ASN A 68 2.91 5.88 -13.48
C ASN A 68 2.09 5.11 -12.46
N LEU A 69 2.42 5.26 -11.18
CA LEU A 69 1.67 4.58 -10.12
C LEU A 69 0.23 5.08 -10.05
N LYS A 70 0.02 6.40 -10.15
CA LYS A 70 -1.33 6.98 -10.19
C LYS A 70 -2.14 6.41 -11.36
N ASN A 71 -1.55 6.39 -12.54
CA ASN A 71 -2.21 5.90 -13.75
C ASN A 71 -2.56 4.42 -13.67
N ASP A 72 -1.66 3.61 -13.10
CA ASP A 72 -1.89 2.17 -12.95
C ASP A 72 -2.99 1.87 -11.93
N ILE A 73 -3.09 2.65 -10.88
CA ILE A 73 -4.19 2.52 -9.93
C ILE A 73 -5.53 2.89 -10.60
N ASN A 74 -5.56 3.99 -11.34
CA ASN A 74 -6.75 4.37 -12.08
C ASN A 74 -7.17 3.28 -13.07
N PHE A 75 -6.22 2.73 -13.81
CA PHE A 75 -6.47 1.64 -14.74
C PHE A 75 -7.04 0.41 -14.04
N TYR A 76 -6.46 0.05 -12.89
CA TYR A 76 -6.92 -1.10 -12.11
C TYR A 76 -8.38 -0.94 -11.69
N PHE A 77 -8.74 0.22 -11.14
CA PHE A 77 -10.11 0.47 -10.71
C PHE A 77 -11.08 0.55 -11.89
N ASP A 78 -10.67 1.18 -12.98
CA ASP A 78 -11.53 1.28 -14.19
C ASP A 78 -11.79 -0.08 -14.81
N THR A 79 -10.82 -1.00 -14.72
CA THR A 79 -10.90 -2.30 -15.41
C THR A 79 -11.51 -3.40 -14.54
N TYR A 80 -11.13 -3.45 -13.27
CA TYR A 80 -11.42 -4.62 -12.42
C TYR A 80 -12.28 -4.33 -11.20
N ALA A 81 -12.14 -3.16 -10.60
CA ALA A 81 -12.75 -2.93 -9.30
C ALA A 81 -14.09 -2.18 -9.37
N GLY A 82 -14.26 -1.30 -10.36
CA GLY A 82 -15.52 -0.57 -10.55
C GLY A 82 -16.06 0.12 -9.32
N GLY A 83 -15.20 0.39 -8.33
CA GLY A 83 -15.60 0.97 -7.07
C GLY A 83 -15.85 2.46 -7.16
N ASP A 84 -16.25 3.05 -6.03
CA ASP A 84 -16.47 4.46 -5.95
C ASP A 84 -15.14 5.25 -6.01
N GLU A 85 -15.26 6.53 -6.33
CA GLU A 85 -14.10 7.41 -6.46
C GLU A 85 -13.37 7.59 -5.13
N GLU A 86 -14.09 7.59 -4.02
CA GLU A 86 -13.51 7.74 -2.69
C GLU A 86 -12.55 6.58 -2.37
N THR A 87 -12.94 5.34 -2.66
CA THR A 87 -12.09 4.17 -2.45
C THR A 87 -10.88 4.22 -3.38
N ARG A 88 -11.08 4.62 -4.64
CA ARG A 88 -9.99 4.78 -5.61
C ARG A 88 -8.95 5.77 -5.10
N GLU A 89 -9.40 6.95 -4.71
CA GLU A 89 -8.48 7.99 -4.25
C GLU A 89 -7.76 7.61 -2.97
N PHE A 90 -8.45 6.97 -2.05
CA PHE A 90 -7.83 6.45 -0.83
C PHE A 90 -6.72 5.45 -1.15
N THR A 91 -7.01 4.45 -1.97
CA THR A 91 -6.03 3.43 -2.37
C THR A 91 -4.84 4.06 -3.07
N LYS A 92 -5.11 5.02 -3.96
CA LYS A 92 -4.06 5.72 -4.70
C LYS A 92 -3.05 6.39 -3.76
N TYR A 93 -3.54 7.19 -2.83
CA TYR A 93 -2.65 7.99 -1.98
C TYR A 93 -2.01 7.18 -0.86
N ILE A 94 -2.68 6.18 -0.33
CA ILE A 94 -2.06 5.22 0.60
C ILE A 94 -0.94 4.47 -0.10
N SER A 95 -1.17 4.00 -1.33
CA SER A 95 -0.16 3.25 -2.10
C SER A 95 1.05 4.13 -2.44
N LEU A 96 0.83 5.37 -2.84
CA LEU A 96 1.91 6.32 -3.09
C LEU A 96 2.79 6.48 -1.85
N TYR A 97 2.18 6.65 -0.70
CA TYR A 97 2.91 6.79 0.55
C TYR A 97 3.72 5.53 0.87
N LEU A 98 3.08 4.38 0.84
CA LEU A 98 3.72 3.11 1.20
C LEU A 98 4.88 2.77 0.24
N ALA A 99 4.66 2.89 -1.06
CA ALA A 99 5.65 2.49 -2.06
C ALA A 99 6.80 3.49 -2.19
N LEU A 100 6.51 4.78 -2.15
CA LEU A 100 7.48 5.81 -2.53
C LEU A 100 8.09 6.55 -1.34
N MET A 101 7.41 6.61 -0.21
CA MET A 101 7.87 7.35 0.97
C MET A 101 8.25 6.43 2.12
N ALA A 102 7.32 5.62 2.60
CA ALA A 102 7.57 4.73 3.73
C ALA A 102 8.45 3.53 3.38
N LYS A 103 8.47 3.15 2.10
CA LYS A 103 9.19 1.96 1.63
C LYS A 103 8.75 0.71 2.39
N ARG A 104 7.45 0.54 2.49
CA ARG A 104 6.82 -0.62 3.14
C ARG A 104 5.88 -1.31 2.17
N PRO A 105 5.54 -2.59 2.45
CA PRO A 105 4.64 -3.35 1.57
C PRO A 105 3.28 -2.69 1.40
N LEU A 106 2.67 -2.91 0.24
CA LEU A 106 1.29 -2.46 -0.04
C LEU A 106 0.26 -3.29 0.73
N HIS A 107 0.65 -4.44 1.24
CA HIS A 107 -0.21 -5.33 2.02
C HIS A 107 0.33 -5.49 3.44
N PRO A 108 -0.54 -5.85 4.41
CA PRO A 108 -0.11 -6.12 5.78
C PRO A 108 0.97 -7.20 5.82
N PHE A 109 1.88 -7.09 6.76
CA PHE A 109 2.98 -8.03 6.89
C PHE A 109 3.18 -8.46 8.35
N GLY A 110 3.79 -9.62 8.52
CA GLY A 110 4.19 -10.15 9.80
C GLY A 110 5.69 -10.41 9.85
N ASP A 111 6.12 -11.21 10.78
CA ASP A 111 7.54 -11.56 10.98
C ASP A 111 7.80 -13.08 10.88
N ASN A 112 6.79 -13.84 10.49
CA ASN A 112 6.88 -15.30 10.43
C ASN A 112 6.94 -15.77 8.98
N PRO A 113 8.13 -16.16 8.46
CA PRO A 113 8.27 -16.62 7.08
C PRO A 113 7.43 -17.84 6.74
N THR A 114 7.08 -18.65 7.72
CA THR A 114 6.28 -19.86 7.51
C THR A 114 4.80 -19.54 7.38
N LYS A 115 4.28 -18.66 8.23
CA LYS A 115 2.84 -18.39 8.33
C LYS A 115 2.38 -17.20 7.51
N ASP A 116 3.23 -16.20 7.35
CA ASP A 116 2.82 -14.94 6.74
C ASP A 116 3.09 -14.92 5.24
N GLN A 117 2.14 -14.42 4.47
CA GLN A 117 2.29 -14.26 3.03
C GLN A 117 3.30 -13.15 2.73
N VAL A 118 3.24 -12.07 3.47
CA VAL A 118 4.17 -10.96 3.41
C VAL A 118 4.85 -10.86 4.76
N PHE A 119 6.17 -10.81 4.79
CA PHE A 119 6.90 -10.82 6.05
C PHE A 119 8.18 -10.01 5.99
N LEU A 120 8.62 -9.56 7.18
CA LEU A 120 9.90 -8.90 7.39
C LEU A 120 10.88 -9.93 7.92
N GLU A 121 12.02 -10.09 7.24
CA GLU A 121 13.07 -11.03 7.62
C GLU A 121 14.42 -10.40 7.33
N ASN A 122 15.27 -10.34 8.34
CA ASN A 122 16.63 -9.80 8.24
C ASN A 122 16.65 -8.36 7.64
N GLY A 123 15.68 -7.54 8.02
CA GLY A 123 15.59 -6.18 7.54
C GLY A 123 15.03 -6.01 6.14
N GLU A 124 14.58 -7.08 5.52
CA GLU A 124 14.01 -7.03 4.18
C GLU A 124 12.55 -7.49 4.18
N TYR A 125 11.71 -6.79 3.44
CA TYR A 125 10.33 -7.20 3.21
C TYR A 125 10.28 -8.20 2.06
N LYS A 126 9.56 -9.30 2.26
CA LYS A 126 9.42 -10.38 1.28
C LYS A 126 7.96 -10.76 1.10
N CYS A 127 7.59 -11.15 -0.10
CA CYS A 127 6.23 -11.57 -0.43
C CYS A 127 6.25 -12.87 -1.24
N LYS A 128 5.49 -13.86 -0.79
CA LYS A 128 5.40 -15.17 -1.46
C LYS A 128 4.72 -15.10 -2.81
N SER A 129 3.87 -14.09 -3.02
CA SER A 129 3.13 -13.89 -4.28
C SER A 129 3.84 -12.95 -5.26
N ARG A 130 4.98 -12.38 -4.89
CA ARG A 130 5.63 -11.32 -5.67
C ARG A 130 5.91 -11.73 -7.11
N ILE A 131 6.47 -12.91 -7.31
CA ILE A 131 6.84 -13.36 -8.65
C ILE A 131 5.61 -13.50 -9.56
N MET A 132 4.49 -13.93 -9.01
CA MET A 132 3.24 -14.04 -9.78
C MET A 132 2.66 -12.66 -10.07
N GLY A 133 2.71 -11.75 -9.08
CA GLY A 133 2.23 -10.38 -9.25
C GLY A 133 3.01 -9.59 -10.28
N ILE A 134 4.34 -9.75 -10.33
CA ILE A 134 5.19 -9.05 -11.31
C ILE A 134 4.90 -9.48 -12.74
N ARG A 135 4.48 -10.73 -12.96
CA ARG A 135 4.13 -11.22 -14.28
C ARG A 135 2.88 -10.59 -14.85
N ASP A 136 2.02 -10.08 -13.98
CA ASP A 136 0.83 -9.33 -14.40
C ASP A 136 1.21 -7.85 -14.53
N GLU A 137 1.28 -7.36 -15.75
CA GLU A 137 1.63 -5.97 -16.03
C GLU A 137 0.65 -4.96 -15.46
N ASN A 138 -0.56 -5.40 -15.12
CA ASN A 138 -1.59 -4.55 -14.52
C ASN A 138 -1.55 -4.58 -12.98
N SER A 139 -0.68 -5.39 -12.40
CA SER A 139 -0.54 -5.50 -10.96
C SER A 139 0.28 -4.34 -10.39
N LEU A 140 -0.05 -3.93 -9.17
CA LEU A 140 0.70 -2.92 -8.44
C LEU A 140 1.96 -3.49 -7.78
N CYS A 141 2.20 -4.80 -7.88
CA CYS A 141 3.34 -5.47 -7.25
C CYS A 141 4.69 -4.89 -7.69
N ARG A 142 4.80 -4.39 -8.91
CA ARG A 142 6.04 -3.78 -9.40
C ARG A 142 6.45 -2.52 -8.65
N TYR A 143 5.53 -1.86 -7.96
CA TYR A 143 5.81 -0.69 -7.13
C TYR A 143 6.06 -1.05 -5.68
N CYS A 144 5.72 -2.27 -5.27
CA CYS A 144 5.86 -2.72 -3.89
C CYS A 144 7.33 -2.97 -3.57
N VAL A 145 7.74 -2.60 -2.38
CA VAL A 145 9.12 -2.76 -1.90
C VAL A 145 9.51 -4.23 -1.69
N CYS A 146 8.54 -5.12 -1.58
CA CYS A 146 8.78 -6.53 -1.29
C CYS A 146 9.67 -7.19 -2.34
N LYS A 147 10.58 -8.02 -1.85
CA LYS A 147 11.35 -8.93 -2.70
C LYS A 147 10.64 -10.28 -2.78
N ASN A 148 10.97 -11.05 -3.80
CA ASN A 148 10.51 -12.43 -3.87
C ASN A 148 10.99 -13.18 -2.63
N ALA A 149 10.12 -14.04 -2.08
CA ALA A 149 10.42 -14.79 -0.85
C ALA A 149 11.48 -15.88 -1.02
N GLY A 150 12.09 -15.98 -2.19
CA GLY A 150 13.14 -16.95 -2.43
C GLY A 150 12.65 -18.33 -2.79
N TYR A 151 11.35 -18.54 -2.92
CA TYR A 151 10.82 -19.82 -3.36
C TYR A 151 10.96 -19.92 -4.88
N SER A 152 11.66 -20.94 -5.31
CA SER A 152 11.89 -21.17 -6.72
C SER A 152 10.69 -21.74 -7.46
N PHE A 153 9.64 -22.10 -6.77
CA PHE A 153 8.45 -22.75 -7.33
C PHE A 153 8.81 -23.99 -8.18
N GLY A 154 9.89 -24.65 -7.84
CA GLY A 154 10.35 -25.81 -8.58
C GLY A 154 11.13 -25.49 -9.85
N PHE A 155 11.51 -24.26 -10.02
CA PHE A 155 12.33 -23.85 -11.17
C PHE A 155 13.80 -23.99 -10.88
#